data_3a555e0e9abc596c4e63914ea3972649
#
_entry.id   3a555e0e9abc596c4e63914ea3972649
#
_cell.length_a   1.000
_cell.length_b   1.000
_cell.length_c   1.000
_cell.angle_alpha   90.00
_cell.angle_beta   90.00
_cell.angle_gamma   90.00
#
_symmetry.space_group_name_H-M   'P 1'
#
loop_
_entity.id
_entity.type
_entity.pdbx_description
1 polymer ?
#
loop_
_entity_poly.entity_id
_entity_poly.type
_entity_poly.pdbx_seq_one_letter_code
_entity_poly.pdbx_strand_id
1 'polypeptide(L)'
;MTTDAIPTSPLDDALRFDAVDLFGRTGTHRRVEHTVPAPAREAGGLAMQVSEGEPIAIELELESVVEGIYAHGTVTAHLEGECSRCLDPVDQDIATRFDELFLYPEKVKAEEREDSLLLVDDEVRMGPVVRDALAMEADERPLCREDCPGLCAQCGFRMEDDPDHHHEVIDERFAALKGLFDEDPKDDDAQDGKA
;
A
#
# COMPACT_ATOMS: atom_id res chain seq x y z
N MET A 1 3.88 25.65 27.56
CA MET A 1 3.67 25.22 26.18
C MET A 1 3.62 23.71 26.25
N THR A 2 2.43 23.15 26.26
CA THR A 2 2.21 21.70 26.24
C THR A 2 2.51 21.22 24.84
N THR A 3 3.59 20.48 24.68
CA THR A 3 3.89 19.72 23.47
C THR A 3 2.77 18.68 23.33
N ASP A 4 1.84 18.89 22.42
CA ASP A 4 0.91 17.84 22.04
C ASP A 4 1.77 16.69 21.48
N ALA A 5 1.91 15.65 22.30
CA ALA A 5 2.53 14.42 21.88
C ALA A 5 1.63 13.82 20.81
N ILE A 6 2.13 13.74 19.57
CA ILE A 6 1.48 12.99 18.49
C ILE A 6 1.20 11.58 19.06
N PRO A 7 -0.04 11.09 19.02
CA PRO A 7 -0.33 9.75 19.53
C PRO A 7 0.54 8.75 18.78
N THR A 8 1.42 8.06 19.51
CA THR A 8 2.26 7.01 18.95
C THR A 8 1.38 5.80 18.63
N SER A 9 1.60 5.20 17.48
CA SER A 9 0.92 3.97 17.10
C SER A 9 1.42 2.77 17.92
N PRO A 10 0.63 1.71 18.10
CA PRO A 10 1.11 0.47 18.73
C PRO A 10 2.37 -0.09 18.06
N LEU A 11 2.53 0.06 16.75
CA LEU A 11 3.73 -0.35 16.04
C LEU A 11 4.94 0.52 16.42
N ASP A 12 4.73 1.84 16.58
CA ASP A 12 5.79 2.75 17.02
C ASP A 12 6.28 2.41 18.42
N ASP A 13 5.37 2.02 19.31
CA ASP A 13 5.72 1.61 20.67
C ASP A 13 6.46 0.26 20.72
N ALA A 14 6.09 -0.68 19.85
CA ALA A 14 6.71 -2.00 19.78
C ALA A 14 8.09 -1.99 19.11
N LEU A 15 8.40 -0.97 18.29
CA LEU A 15 9.63 -0.88 17.49
C LEU A 15 10.55 0.26 17.98
N ARG A 16 10.74 0.35 19.28
CA ARG A 16 11.70 1.24 19.92
C ARG A 16 12.94 0.47 20.33
N PHE A 17 14.08 0.97 19.97
CA PHE A 17 15.37 0.36 20.27
C PHE A 17 16.25 1.37 20.99
N ASP A 18 16.61 1.06 22.25
CA ASP A 18 17.57 1.82 23.02
C ASP A 18 18.91 1.87 22.27
N ALA A 19 19.53 3.02 22.17
CA ALA A 19 20.79 3.24 21.50
C ALA A 19 21.90 3.84 22.40
N VAL A 20 21.70 3.90 23.71
CA VAL A 20 22.62 4.49 24.68
C VAL A 20 24.04 3.91 24.57
N ASP A 21 24.17 2.61 24.34
CA ASP A 21 25.47 1.93 24.19
C ASP A 21 26.23 2.31 22.92
N LEU A 22 25.57 2.90 21.93
CA LEU A 22 26.14 3.33 20.67
C LEU A 22 26.55 4.82 20.68
N PHE A 23 26.05 5.61 21.63
CA PHE A 23 26.32 7.05 21.68
C PHE A 23 27.81 7.39 21.77
N GLY A 24 28.25 8.27 20.87
CA GLY A 24 29.61 8.78 20.85
C GLY A 24 30.70 7.74 20.55
N ARG A 25 30.32 6.56 20.09
CA ARG A 25 31.24 5.45 19.76
C ARG A 25 31.21 5.14 18.27
N THR A 26 31.53 6.11 17.46
CA THR A 26 31.55 6.01 15.99
C THR A 26 32.25 4.72 15.54
N GLY A 27 31.57 3.97 14.64
CA GLY A 27 32.03 2.68 14.13
C GLY A 27 31.62 1.47 15.00
N THR A 28 30.94 1.70 16.12
CA THR A 28 30.32 0.59 16.89
C THR A 28 28.98 0.23 16.24
N HIS A 29 28.69 -1.06 16.14
CA HIS A 29 27.45 -1.55 15.58
C HIS A 29 26.80 -2.62 16.49
N ARG A 30 25.50 -2.79 16.35
CA ARG A 30 24.71 -3.80 17.06
C ARG A 30 23.63 -4.36 16.13
N ARG A 31 23.56 -5.71 16.06
CA ARG A 31 22.50 -6.40 15.34
C ARG A 31 21.36 -6.77 16.28
N VAL A 32 20.15 -6.61 15.80
CA VAL A 32 18.90 -6.94 16.50
C VAL A 32 18.00 -7.71 15.53
N GLU A 33 17.47 -8.85 16.02
CA GLU A 33 16.38 -9.57 15.37
C GLU A 33 15.15 -9.41 16.27
N HIS A 34 14.07 -8.92 15.70
CA HIS A 34 12.86 -8.62 16.46
C HIS A 34 11.62 -8.98 15.65
N THR A 35 10.60 -9.49 16.32
CA THR A 35 9.32 -9.82 15.69
C THR A 35 8.19 -9.25 16.55
N VAL A 36 7.29 -8.53 15.89
CA VAL A 36 6.12 -7.93 16.54
C VAL A 36 4.85 -8.37 15.83
N PRO A 37 3.73 -8.51 16.57
CA PRO A 37 2.44 -8.71 15.92
C PRO A 37 1.99 -7.40 15.24
N ALA A 38 1.44 -7.52 14.02
CA ALA A 38 0.91 -6.37 13.32
C ALA A 38 -0.29 -5.78 14.08
N PRO A 39 -0.33 -4.46 14.29
CA PRO A 39 -1.52 -3.81 14.82
C PRO A 39 -2.58 -3.69 13.71
N ALA A 40 -3.83 -3.51 14.13
CA ALA A 40 -4.94 -3.37 13.20
C ALA A 40 -4.73 -2.17 12.24
N ARG A 41 -4.64 -2.44 10.94
CA ARG A 41 -4.60 -1.45 9.84
C ARG A 41 -3.44 -0.45 9.84
N GLU A 42 -2.32 -0.81 10.42
CA GLU A 42 -1.17 0.12 10.49
C GLU A 42 0.03 -0.30 9.63
N ALA A 43 0.02 -1.52 9.08
CA ALA A 43 1.16 -2.05 8.34
C ALA A 43 0.74 -2.49 6.94
N GLY A 44 1.34 -1.88 5.92
CA GLY A 44 1.09 -2.15 4.51
C GLY A 44 0.58 -0.94 3.73
N GLY A 45 0.11 -1.17 2.51
CA GLY A 45 -0.47 -0.18 1.61
C GLY A 45 -1.99 -0.05 1.76
N LEU A 46 -2.62 0.70 0.85
CA LEU A 46 -4.09 0.87 0.84
C LEU A 46 -4.83 -0.40 0.40
N ALA A 47 -4.25 -1.15 -0.54
CA ALA A 47 -4.87 -2.34 -1.14
C ALA A 47 -4.43 -3.66 -0.49
N MET A 48 -3.24 -3.68 0.10
CA MET A 48 -2.64 -4.84 0.74
C MET A 48 -2.15 -4.46 2.13
N GLN A 49 -2.49 -5.23 3.15
CA GLN A 49 -2.13 -4.97 4.54
C GLN A 49 -1.70 -6.25 5.26
N VAL A 50 -0.86 -6.11 6.27
CA VAL A 50 -0.58 -7.20 7.20
C VAL A 50 -1.80 -7.37 8.10
N SER A 51 -2.34 -8.58 8.19
CA SER A 51 -3.49 -8.87 9.04
C SER A 51 -3.13 -8.72 10.52
N GLU A 52 -4.11 -8.26 11.32
CA GLU A 52 -3.91 -8.04 12.76
C GLU A 52 -3.42 -9.31 13.44
N GLY A 53 -2.30 -9.18 14.19
CA GLY A 53 -1.68 -10.27 14.90
C GLY A 53 -0.67 -11.09 14.10
N GLU A 54 -0.64 -10.95 12.76
CA GLU A 54 0.39 -11.58 11.93
C GLU A 54 1.78 -11.02 12.22
N PRO A 55 2.84 -11.84 12.12
CA PRO A 55 4.18 -11.41 12.47
C PRO A 55 4.77 -10.44 11.45
N ILE A 56 5.36 -9.35 11.95
CA ILE A 56 6.30 -8.50 11.21
C ILE A 56 7.68 -8.78 11.80
N ALA A 57 8.57 -9.39 11.02
CA ALA A 57 9.93 -9.71 11.44
C ALA A 57 10.93 -8.72 10.88
N ILE A 58 11.86 -8.26 11.72
CA ILE A 58 12.85 -7.25 11.40
C ILE A 58 14.24 -7.77 11.76
N GLU A 59 15.14 -7.73 10.80
CA GLU A 59 16.58 -7.86 11.00
C GLU A 59 17.17 -6.46 10.87
N LEU A 60 17.68 -5.91 11.96
CA LEU A 60 18.15 -4.53 12.08
C LEU A 60 19.61 -4.51 12.50
N GLU A 61 20.41 -3.71 11.83
CA GLU A 61 21.74 -3.34 12.27
C GLU A 61 21.78 -1.83 12.54
N LEU A 62 22.21 -1.46 13.75
CA LEU A 62 22.39 -0.08 14.20
C LEU A 62 23.88 0.22 14.26
N GLU A 63 24.32 1.25 13.55
CA GLU A 63 25.71 1.71 13.52
C GLU A 63 25.82 3.15 14.01
N SER A 64 26.73 3.37 14.96
CA SER A 64 27.06 4.72 15.43
C SER A 64 27.89 5.47 14.41
N VAL A 65 27.38 6.58 13.91
CA VAL A 65 28.07 7.50 13.01
C VAL A 65 28.23 8.87 13.66
N VAL A 66 28.97 9.77 13.01
CA VAL A 66 29.27 11.10 13.58
C VAL A 66 28.00 11.92 13.80
N GLU A 67 27.04 11.82 12.91
CA GLU A 67 25.81 12.61 12.90
C GLU A 67 24.67 11.99 13.71
N GLY A 68 24.73 10.68 14.02
CA GLY A 68 23.63 9.96 14.66
C GLY A 68 23.82 8.45 14.69
N ILE A 69 22.70 7.74 14.52
CA ILE A 69 22.66 6.28 14.39
C ILE A 69 22.11 5.92 13.01
N TYR A 70 22.93 5.22 12.23
CA TYR A 70 22.50 4.65 10.96
C TYR A 70 21.84 3.29 11.23
N ALA A 71 20.59 3.16 10.78
CA ALA A 71 19.77 1.97 10.95
C ALA A 71 19.49 1.37 9.57
N HIS A 72 19.93 0.15 9.36
CA HIS A 72 19.69 -0.56 8.10
C HIS A 72 19.33 -2.02 8.35
N GLY A 73 18.61 -2.62 7.40
CA GLY A 73 18.19 -3.99 7.59
C GLY A 73 17.12 -4.46 6.62
N THR A 74 16.38 -5.47 7.05
CA THR A 74 15.30 -6.08 6.27
C THR A 74 14.07 -6.23 7.14
N VAL A 75 12.91 -5.93 6.58
CA VAL A 75 11.61 -6.26 7.16
C VAL A 75 10.94 -7.31 6.27
N THR A 76 10.35 -8.33 6.92
CA THR A 76 9.56 -9.37 6.26
C THR A 76 8.16 -9.42 6.86
N ALA A 77 7.16 -9.55 5.99
CA ALA A 77 5.76 -9.65 6.40
C ALA A 77 4.94 -10.38 5.32
N HIS A 78 3.78 -10.90 5.74
CA HIS A 78 2.77 -11.44 4.85
C HIS A 78 1.62 -10.43 4.74
N LEU A 79 1.32 -9.99 3.51
CA LEU A 79 0.25 -9.05 3.24
C LEU A 79 -0.94 -9.76 2.61
N GLU A 80 -2.12 -9.35 3.01
CA GLU A 80 -3.39 -9.81 2.46
C GLU A 80 -4.18 -8.64 1.89
N GLY A 81 -4.96 -8.91 0.85
CA GLY A 81 -5.81 -7.91 0.20
C GLY A 81 -6.84 -8.55 -0.72
N GLU A 82 -7.40 -7.74 -1.58
CA GLU A 82 -8.38 -8.17 -2.57
C GLU A 82 -7.93 -7.82 -3.98
N CYS A 83 -8.18 -8.72 -4.93
CA CYS A 83 -7.94 -8.45 -6.34
C CYS A 83 -8.69 -7.20 -6.79
N SER A 84 -7.97 -6.25 -7.39
CA SER A 84 -8.55 -4.98 -7.86
C SER A 84 -9.60 -5.11 -8.96
N ARG A 85 -9.77 -6.33 -9.53
CA ARG A 85 -10.74 -6.59 -10.60
C ARG A 85 -11.90 -7.46 -10.18
N CYS A 86 -11.67 -8.54 -9.43
CA CYS A 86 -12.71 -9.52 -9.08
C CYS A 86 -13.02 -9.58 -7.59
N LEU A 87 -12.27 -8.87 -6.74
CA LEU A 87 -12.38 -8.82 -5.29
C LEU A 87 -12.11 -10.17 -4.59
N ASP A 88 -11.53 -11.14 -5.30
CA ASP A 88 -11.06 -12.36 -4.68
C ASP A 88 -9.87 -12.07 -3.78
N PRO A 89 -9.68 -12.82 -2.68
CA PRO A 89 -8.53 -12.64 -1.81
C PRO A 89 -7.23 -12.89 -2.56
N VAL A 90 -6.23 -12.10 -2.24
CA VAL A 90 -4.86 -12.21 -2.73
C VAL A 90 -3.91 -12.02 -1.56
N ASP A 91 -2.75 -12.65 -1.63
CA ASP A 91 -1.70 -12.56 -0.64
C ASP A 91 -0.34 -12.31 -1.30
N GLN A 92 0.58 -11.72 -0.52
CA GLN A 92 1.92 -11.39 -0.95
C GLN A 92 2.90 -11.52 0.21
N ASP A 93 3.91 -12.37 0.06
CA ASP A 93 5.05 -12.36 0.97
C ASP A 93 6.03 -11.30 0.53
N ILE A 94 6.42 -10.41 1.44
CA ILE A 94 7.41 -9.39 1.16
C ILE A 94 8.64 -9.51 2.06
N ALA A 95 9.78 -9.15 1.48
CA ALA A 95 11.05 -9.00 2.18
C ALA A 95 11.76 -7.78 1.58
N THR A 96 11.62 -6.65 2.22
CA THR A 96 12.17 -5.39 1.73
C THR A 96 13.26 -4.83 2.64
N ARG A 97 14.16 -4.05 2.06
CA ARG A 97 15.26 -3.41 2.77
C ARG A 97 14.91 -1.98 3.13
N PHE A 98 15.46 -1.53 4.22
CA PHE A 98 15.44 -0.14 4.62
C PHE A 98 16.84 0.30 5.05
N ASP A 99 17.12 1.59 4.87
CA ASP A 99 18.30 2.24 5.39
C ASP A 99 17.96 3.69 5.74
N GLU A 100 18.17 4.08 7.01
CA GLU A 100 17.78 5.37 7.53
C GLU A 100 18.81 5.90 8.53
N LEU A 101 18.94 7.24 8.59
CA LEU A 101 19.80 7.91 9.52
C LEU A 101 19.00 8.67 10.57
N PHE A 102 19.08 8.23 11.82
CA PHE A 102 18.51 8.91 12.97
C PHE A 102 19.53 9.89 13.54
N LEU A 103 19.26 11.18 13.37
CA LEU A 103 20.18 12.24 13.74
C LEU A 103 20.13 12.57 15.24
N TYR A 104 21.28 12.95 15.79
CA TYR A 104 21.33 13.55 17.12
C TYR A 104 20.64 14.92 17.08
N PRO A 105 19.63 15.19 17.95
CA PRO A 105 18.85 16.44 17.90
C PRO A 105 19.67 17.71 18.00
N GLU A 106 20.82 17.67 18.69
CA GLU A 106 21.73 18.81 18.85
C GLU A 106 22.54 19.14 17.59
N LYS A 107 22.55 18.20 16.60
CA LYS A 107 23.27 18.39 15.33
C LYS A 107 22.37 18.90 14.20
N VAL A 108 21.07 18.93 14.42
CA VAL A 108 20.08 19.33 13.41
C VAL A 108 19.59 20.75 13.68
N LYS A 109 19.61 21.60 12.67
CA LYS A 109 19.05 22.94 12.75
C LYS A 109 17.53 22.88 12.91
N ALA A 110 16.96 23.89 13.59
CA ALA A 110 15.54 23.93 13.87
C ALA A 110 14.67 23.82 12.60
N GLU A 111 15.15 24.34 11.49
CA GLU A 111 14.46 24.38 10.19
C GLU A 111 14.40 23.00 9.50
N GLU A 112 15.34 22.11 9.84
CA GLU A 112 15.50 20.79 9.20
C GLU A 112 14.87 19.66 10.05
N ARG A 113 14.41 19.97 11.28
CA ARG A 113 13.93 18.96 12.25
C ARG A 113 12.63 18.28 11.84
N GLU A 114 11.76 18.96 11.12
CA GLU A 114 10.47 18.42 10.69
C GLU A 114 10.64 17.32 9.63
N ASP A 115 11.70 17.45 8.80
CA ASP A 115 11.98 16.50 7.70
C ASP A 115 13.03 15.45 8.07
N SER A 116 13.46 15.41 9.33
CA SER A 116 14.54 14.53 9.77
C SER A 116 14.06 13.49 10.77
N LEU A 117 14.54 12.26 10.64
CA LEU A 117 14.43 11.27 11.71
C LEU A 117 15.36 11.62 12.84
N LEU A 118 14.82 11.87 14.01
CA LEU A 118 15.59 12.25 15.20
C LEU A 118 15.60 11.13 16.23
N LEU A 119 16.72 10.99 16.91
CA LEU A 119 16.75 10.21 18.15
C LEU A 119 15.91 10.93 19.21
N VAL A 120 15.04 10.19 19.88
CA VAL A 120 14.16 10.71 20.93
C VAL A 120 14.35 9.87 22.17
N ASP A 121 14.76 10.50 23.29
CA ASP A 121 15.03 9.82 24.56
C ASP A 121 16.07 8.68 24.42
N ASP A 122 17.10 8.91 23.58
CA ASP A 122 18.15 7.93 23.27
C ASP A 122 17.66 6.65 22.56
N GLU A 123 16.48 6.70 21.97
CA GLU A 123 15.86 5.60 21.22
C GLU A 123 15.81 5.85 19.71
N VAL A 124 16.02 4.77 18.96
CA VAL A 124 15.70 4.66 17.52
C VAL A 124 14.27 4.17 17.38
N ARG A 125 13.39 4.96 16.76
CA ARG A 125 11.98 4.64 16.58
C ARG A 125 11.73 4.15 15.16
N MET A 126 11.71 2.82 14.98
CA MET A 126 11.61 2.17 13.67
C MET A 126 10.18 2.06 13.12
N GLY A 127 9.15 2.33 13.90
CA GLY A 127 7.76 2.18 13.47
C GLY A 127 7.42 2.89 12.16
N PRO A 128 7.71 4.21 11.99
CA PRO A 128 7.49 4.91 10.73
C PRO A 128 8.26 4.29 9.56
N VAL A 129 9.55 3.96 9.76
CA VAL A 129 10.41 3.36 8.71
C VAL A 129 9.86 2.03 8.23
N VAL A 130 9.41 1.18 9.14
CA VAL A 130 8.82 -0.12 8.82
C VAL A 130 7.49 0.05 8.08
N ARG A 131 6.62 0.96 8.52
CA ARG A 131 5.37 1.26 7.81
C ARG A 131 5.63 1.70 6.37
N ASP A 132 6.55 2.64 6.19
CA ASP A 132 6.87 3.18 4.88
C ASP A 132 7.48 2.10 3.98
N ALA A 133 8.40 1.28 4.49
CA ALA A 133 8.99 0.18 3.76
C ALA A 133 7.95 -0.86 3.31
N LEU A 134 7.01 -1.24 4.19
CA LEU A 134 5.93 -2.15 3.86
C LEU A 134 4.95 -1.53 2.85
N ALA A 135 4.61 -0.25 3.03
CA ALA A 135 3.69 0.45 2.13
C ALA A 135 4.27 0.64 0.71
N MET A 136 5.57 0.87 0.61
CA MET A 136 6.25 1.02 -0.69
C MET A 136 6.36 -0.30 -1.47
N GLU A 137 6.44 -1.42 -0.78
CA GLU A 137 6.56 -2.75 -1.40
C GLU A 137 5.20 -3.38 -1.68
N ALA A 138 4.15 -2.99 -0.95
CA ALA A 138 2.81 -3.49 -1.14
C ALA A 138 2.26 -3.15 -2.53
N ASP A 139 1.68 -4.13 -3.22
CA ASP A 139 1.07 -3.89 -4.53
C ASP A 139 -0.14 -2.94 -4.39
N GLU A 140 -0.11 -1.83 -5.12
CA GLU A 140 -1.20 -0.84 -5.13
C GLU A 140 -2.46 -1.34 -5.86
N ARG A 141 -2.30 -2.29 -6.77
CA ARG A 141 -3.38 -2.88 -7.58
C ARG A 141 -3.20 -4.38 -7.71
N PRO A 142 -3.34 -5.11 -6.60
CA PRO A 142 -3.13 -6.55 -6.58
C PRO A 142 -4.11 -7.25 -7.51
N LEU A 143 -3.64 -8.31 -8.16
CA LEU A 143 -4.43 -9.13 -9.05
C LEU A 143 -4.29 -10.60 -8.64
N CYS A 144 -5.41 -11.34 -8.61
CA CYS A 144 -5.37 -12.79 -8.38
C CYS A 144 -4.63 -13.53 -9.50
N ARG A 145 -4.64 -12.96 -10.73
CA ARG A 145 -3.85 -13.37 -11.89
C ARG A 145 -3.78 -12.22 -12.89
N GLU A 146 -2.76 -12.20 -13.71
CA GLU A 146 -2.47 -11.12 -14.68
C GLU A 146 -3.64 -10.86 -15.65
N ASP A 147 -4.28 -11.92 -16.12
CA ASP A 147 -5.40 -11.90 -17.08
C ASP A 147 -6.79 -11.91 -16.42
N CYS A 148 -6.91 -11.58 -15.12
CA CYS A 148 -8.18 -11.58 -14.42
C CYS A 148 -9.21 -10.72 -15.17
N PRO A 149 -10.36 -11.29 -15.62
CA PRO A 149 -11.38 -10.54 -16.36
C PRO A 149 -12.20 -9.60 -15.47
N GLY A 150 -12.18 -9.83 -14.15
CA GLY A 150 -12.84 -8.99 -13.16
C GLY A 150 -14.34 -9.21 -13.06
N LEU A 151 -14.99 -8.16 -12.51
CA LEU A 151 -16.44 -8.07 -12.40
C LEU A 151 -16.98 -7.09 -13.44
N CYS A 152 -18.21 -7.36 -13.89
CA CYS A 152 -18.94 -6.41 -14.73
C CYS A 152 -19.21 -5.12 -13.96
N ALA A 153 -18.80 -3.98 -14.52
CA ALA A 153 -18.95 -2.67 -13.88
C ALA A 153 -20.41 -2.23 -13.65
N GLN A 154 -21.37 -2.86 -14.33
CA GLN A 154 -22.79 -2.51 -14.21
C GLN A 154 -23.54 -3.35 -13.19
N CYS A 155 -23.29 -4.65 -13.13
CA CYS A 155 -24.07 -5.57 -12.31
C CYS A 155 -23.26 -6.40 -11.33
N GLY A 156 -21.91 -6.27 -11.34
CA GLY A 156 -21.04 -7.05 -10.46
C GLY A 156 -20.92 -8.53 -10.83
N PHE A 157 -21.45 -8.95 -12.01
CA PHE A 157 -21.33 -10.33 -12.48
C PHE A 157 -19.86 -10.69 -12.73
N ARG A 158 -19.46 -11.92 -12.38
CA ARG A 158 -18.09 -12.41 -12.63
C ARG A 158 -17.88 -12.69 -14.11
N MET A 159 -17.07 -11.92 -14.76
CA MET A 159 -16.79 -12.04 -16.20
C MET A 159 -16.10 -13.36 -16.59
N GLU A 160 -15.58 -14.10 -15.60
CA GLU A 160 -15.00 -15.42 -15.79
C GLU A 160 -16.06 -16.49 -16.06
N ASP A 161 -17.26 -16.33 -15.46
CA ASP A 161 -18.35 -17.31 -15.58
C ASP A 161 -19.06 -17.22 -16.95
N ASP A 162 -19.06 -16.04 -17.57
CA ASP A 162 -19.60 -15.82 -18.92
C ASP A 162 -18.81 -14.68 -19.60
N PRO A 163 -17.81 -15.02 -20.42
CA PRO A 163 -17.00 -14.02 -21.15
C PRO A 163 -17.80 -13.17 -22.15
N ASP A 164 -18.96 -13.67 -22.61
CA ASP A 164 -19.85 -12.96 -23.54
C ASP A 164 -20.85 -12.05 -22.81
N HIS A 165 -20.81 -12.03 -21.49
CA HIS A 165 -21.68 -11.18 -20.66
C HIS A 165 -21.51 -9.71 -21.02
N HIS A 166 -22.58 -9.08 -21.45
CA HIS A 166 -22.60 -7.66 -21.81
C HIS A 166 -23.94 -7.01 -21.47
N HIS A 167 -23.94 -5.71 -21.39
CA HIS A 167 -25.14 -4.90 -21.21
C HIS A 167 -25.26 -3.90 -22.34
N GLU A 168 -26.46 -3.75 -22.89
CA GLU A 168 -26.75 -2.63 -23.78
C GLU A 168 -26.77 -1.34 -22.97
N VAL A 169 -25.70 -0.57 -23.01
CA VAL A 169 -25.60 0.75 -22.36
C VAL A 169 -26.01 1.81 -23.37
N ILE A 170 -27.18 2.36 -23.18
CA ILE A 170 -27.60 3.56 -23.89
C ILE A 170 -27.33 4.73 -22.97
N ASP A 171 -26.36 5.59 -23.31
CA ASP A 171 -26.14 6.85 -22.63
C ASP A 171 -27.44 7.66 -22.76
N GLU A 172 -28.00 8.12 -21.62
CA GLU A 172 -29.26 8.89 -21.57
C GLU A 172 -29.23 10.11 -22.47
N ARG A 173 -28.05 10.70 -22.72
CA ARG A 173 -27.86 11.83 -23.64
C ARG A 173 -28.15 11.46 -25.11
N PHE A 174 -28.03 10.18 -25.45
CA PHE A 174 -28.28 9.65 -26.80
C PHE A 174 -29.57 8.82 -26.88
N ALA A 175 -30.34 8.73 -25.80
CA ALA A 175 -31.59 7.94 -25.79
C ALA A 175 -32.58 8.39 -26.87
N ALA A 176 -32.60 9.67 -27.25
CA ALA A 176 -33.43 10.21 -28.31
C ALA A 176 -33.03 9.72 -29.73
N LEU A 177 -31.82 9.16 -29.90
CA LEU A 177 -31.32 8.65 -31.15
C LEU A 177 -31.62 7.16 -31.38
N LYS A 178 -32.12 6.46 -30.34
CA LYS A 178 -32.38 5.01 -30.36
C LYS A 178 -33.33 4.58 -31.47
N GLY A 179 -34.28 5.43 -31.87
CA GLY A 179 -35.25 5.13 -32.94
C GLY A 179 -34.79 5.52 -34.36
N LEU A 180 -33.62 6.16 -34.54
CA LEU A 180 -33.19 6.66 -35.79
C LEU A 180 -32.63 5.57 -36.74
N PHE A 181 -32.24 4.43 -36.18
CA PHE A 181 -31.60 3.31 -36.89
C PHE A 181 -32.51 2.08 -36.95
N ASP A 182 -33.71 2.13 -36.36
CA ASP A 182 -34.68 1.03 -36.37
C ASP A 182 -35.67 1.12 -37.53
N GLU A 183 -35.51 2.04 -38.50
CA GLU A 183 -36.31 2.04 -39.70
C GLU A 183 -35.74 1.00 -40.71
N ASP A 184 -36.37 -0.18 -40.71
CA ASP A 184 -36.22 -1.12 -41.82
C ASP A 184 -36.58 -0.40 -43.12
N PRO A 185 -35.81 -0.55 -44.22
CA PRO A 185 -36.19 -0.03 -45.53
C PRO A 185 -37.46 -0.75 -45.97
N LYS A 186 -38.58 -0.04 -45.97
CA LYS A 186 -39.79 -0.51 -46.62
C LYS A 186 -39.48 -0.70 -48.09
N ASP A 187 -39.53 -1.96 -48.53
CA ASP A 187 -39.56 -2.32 -49.92
C ASP A 187 -40.79 -1.63 -50.60
N ASP A 188 -40.53 -0.53 -51.30
CA ASP A 188 -41.46 0.04 -52.27
C ASP A 188 -41.50 -0.89 -53.47
N ASP A 189 -42.29 -1.99 -53.39
CA ASP A 189 -42.65 -2.77 -54.57
C ASP A 189 -43.55 -1.92 -55.48
N ALA A 190 -42.96 -1.37 -56.52
CA ALA A 190 -43.65 -0.71 -57.58
C ALA A 190 -44.60 -1.66 -58.28
N GLN A 191 -45.89 -1.47 -58.07
CA GLN A 191 -46.93 -2.02 -58.94
C GLN A 191 -46.93 -1.22 -60.23
N ASP A 192 -46.26 -1.77 -61.22
CA ASP A 192 -46.51 -1.38 -62.60
C ASP A 192 -47.66 -2.17 -63.16
N GLY A 193 -48.85 -1.61 -63.13
CA GLY A 193 -50.11 -2.13 -63.65
C GLY A 193 -50.35 -1.73 -65.09
N LYS A 194 -50.40 -2.67 -65.88
CA LYS A 194 -50.81 -2.88 -67.25
C LYS A 194 -52.16 -2.30 -67.62
N ALA A 195 -52.27 -1.57 -68.67
CA ALA A 195 -53.25 -1.74 -69.81
C ALA A 195 -52.91 -0.86 -70.98
#